data_4033fa1ac9948bcda20cfcff2c17634a
#
_entry.id   4033fa1ac9948bcda20cfcff2c17634a
#
_cell.length_a   1.000
_cell.length_b   1.000
_cell.length_c   1.000
_cell.angle_alpha   90.00
_cell.angle_beta   90.00
_cell.angle_gamma   90.00
#
_symmetry.space_group_name_H-M   'P 1'
#
loop_
_entity.id
_entity.type
_entity.pdbx_description
1 polymer ?
#
loop_
_entity_poly.entity_id
_entity_poly.type
_entity_poly.pdbx_seq_one_letter_code
_entity_poly.pdbx_strand_id
1 'polypeptide(L)'
;MNTKARFTSLALALMLSSGATLAADLKIGVAMSQFDDTYLTYMREDMGKKAKDMGGVDLQFVDGRNDVNKQLDQVQELIGKKVDALIVNPVDTAATARITKAAIAAGIPLVYVNRRPDDPKLPAGVASVTSDDKEAGRLQMEYLAKKLDGKGTIVILLGELSNNSTRDRTEGVKEVLKKYPDIKIAEEQEGAWGRQKGMDITNNWLTQGRDFSAVVSNNDEMAIGAAMALKQAGKKQGDVLVAGVDGTPDGLSAVQKGQLTVSVFQDAKGQGEGSIDAAVKLAKKEALPQQAIVIPFKLITPENVNTFK
;
A
#
# COMPACT_ATOMS: atom_id res chain seq x y z
N MET A 1 -39.14 -43.71 76.06
CA MET A 1 -39.41 -42.39 75.54
C MET A 1 -38.29 -42.12 74.53
N ASN A 2 -38.58 -42.25 73.23
CA ASN A 2 -37.60 -42.11 72.14
C ASN A 2 -37.85 -40.80 71.40
N THR A 3 -36.92 -39.89 71.50
CA THR A 3 -36.89 -38.64 70.70
C THR A 3 -35.96 -38.81 69.50
N LYS A 4 -36.54 -38.95 68.30
CA LYS A 4 -35.82 -38.99 67.01
C LYS A 4 -35.53 -37.54 66.57
N ALA A 5 -34.26 -37.16 66.56
CA ALA A 5 -33.79 -35.93 65.90
C ALA A 5 -33.75 -36.10 64.38
N ARG A 6 -34.48 -35.25 63.68
CA ARG A 6 -34.43 -35.15 62.19
C ARG A 6 -33.35 -34.13 61.79
N PHE A 7 -32.28 -34.58 61.16
CA PHE A 7 -31.32 -33.74 60.48
C PHE A 7 -31.86 -33.40 59.10
N THR A 8 -32.17 -32.15 58.89
CA THR A 8 -32.52 -31.58 57.59
C THR A 8 -31.20 -31.07 56.90
N SER A 9 -30.74 -31.79 55.89
CA SER A 9 -29.59 -31.41 55.12
C SER A 9 -30.00 -30.32 54.11
N LEU A 10 -29.53 -29.10 54.32
CA LEU A 10 -29.70 -27.97 53.39
C LEU A 10 -28.60 -28.05 52.31
N ALA A 11 -28.95 -28.56 51.14
CA ALA A 11 -28.04 -28.56 49.97
C ALA A 11 -28.00 -27.15 49.38
N LEU A 12 -26.88 -26.44 49.56
CA LEU A 12 -26.56 -25.13 48.96
C LEU A 12 -26.10 -25.36 47.53
N ALA A 13 -27.00 -25.21 46.56
CA ALA A 13 -26.64 -25.24 45.14
C ALA A 13 -25.90 -23.94 44.77
N LEU A 14 -24.56 -23.99 44.65
CA LEU A 14 -23.79 -22.93 44.00
C LEU A 14 -24.10 -22.93 42.50
N MET A 15 -24.94 -22.00 42.04
CA MET A 15 -25.02 -21.66 40.61
C MET A 15 -23.76 -20.93 40.22
N LEU A 16 -22.81 -21.61 39.57
CA LEU A 16 -21.74 -21.02 38.79
C LEU A 16 -22.38 -20.33 37.58
N SER A 17 -22.69 -19.03 37.71
CA SER A 17 -23.00 -18.20 36.58
C SER A 17 -21.67 -18.02 35.77
N SER A 18 -21.51 -18.83 34.75
CA SER A 18 -20.51 -18.60 33.70
C SER A 18 -20.89 -17.31 32.98
N GLY A 19 -20.48 -16.18 33.52
CA GLY A 19 -20.52 -14.90 32.81
C GLY A 19 -19.63 -15.06 31.60
N ALA A 20 -20.21 -15.17 30.41
CA ALA A 20 -19.48 -14.98 29.17
C ALA A 20 -18.95 -13.56 29.23
N THR A 21 -17.68 -13.39 29.60
CA THR A 21 -16.97 -12.13 29.39
C THR A 21 -16.93 -11.92 27.88
N LEU A 22 -17.77 -11.00 27.38
CA LEU A 22 -17.56 -10.46 26.03
C LEU A 22 -16.11 -9.96 26.00
N ALA A 23 -15.27 -10.64 25.23
CA ALA A 23 -13.91 -10.17 25.01
C ALA A 23 -14.02 -8.75 24.45
N ALA A 24 -13.33 -7.79 25.07
CA ALA A 24 -13.29 -6.43 24.55
C ALA A 24 -12.68 -6.45 23.14
N ASP A 25 -13.23 -5.64 22.26
CA ASP A 25 -12.70 -5.51 20.91
C ASP A 25 -11.23 -5.09 20.93
N LEU A 26 -10.43 -5.71 20.09
CA LEU A 26 -9.04 -5.31 19.87
C LEU A 26 -9.00 -3.90 19.25
N LYS A 27 -8.32 -2.98 19.88
CA LYS A 27 -8.13 -1.61 19.39
C LYS A 27 -6.87 -1.55 18.53
N ILE A 28 -7.02 -1.29 17.25
CA ILE A 28 -5.90 -1.18 16.32
C ILE A 28 -5.82 0.27 15.82
N GLY A 29 -4.69 0.93 16.09
CA GLY A 29 -4.40 2.26 15.57
C GLY A 29 -3.84 2.15 14.16
N VAL A 30 -4.42 2.88 13.18
CA VAL A 30 -4.00 2.86 11.78
C VAL A 30 -3.57 4.26 11.37
N ALA A 31 -2.25 4.49 11.26
CA ALA A 31 -1.67 5.77 10.85
C ALA A 31 -1.34 5.73 9.34
N MET A 32 -2.20 6.36 8.54
CA MET A 32 -2.02 6.49 7.10
C MET A 32 -1.16 7.70 6.77
N SER A 33 -0.41 7.63 5.67
CA SER A 33 0.34 8.80 5.17
C SER A 33 -0.59 9.94 4.77
N GLN A 34 -1.67 9.61 4.05
CA GLN A 34 -2.71 10.55 3.65
C GLN A 34 -4.01 9.78 3.31
N PHE A 35 -5.16 10.50 3.33
CA PHE A 35 -6.46 9.90 3.07
C PHE A 35 -6.94 10.10 1.64
N ASP A 36 -6.40 11.05 0.92
CA ASP A 36 -6.84 11.48 -0.42
C ASP A 36 -6.03 10.86 -1.58
N ASP A 37 -5.08 9.97 -1.28
CA ASP A 37 -4.46 9.12 -2.29
C ASP A 37 -5.44 8.02 -2.72
N THR A 38 -5.61 7.86 -4.05
CA THR A 38 -6.59 6.94 -4.64
C THR A 38 -6.33 5.49 -4.23
N TYR A 39 -5.10 5.00 -4.36
CA TYR A 39 -4.75 3.62 -3.99
C TYR A 39 -4.91 3.38 -2.49
N LEU A 40 -4.41 4.30 -1.65
CA LEU A 40 -4.51 4.19 -0.20
C LEU A 40 -5.96 4.26 0.30
N THR A 41 -6.86 4.93 -0.45
CA THR A 41 -8.28 4.95 -0.13
C THR A 41 -8.89 3.55 -0.26
N TYR A 42 -8.66 2.84 -1.37
CA TYR A 42 -9.13 1.46 -1.53
C TYR A 42 -8.55 0.54 -0.46
N MET A 43 -7.25 0.62 -0.19
CA MET A 43 -6.61 -0.19 0.84
C MET A 43 -7.23 0.06 2.23
N ARG A 44 -7.50 1.33 2.59
CA ARG A 44 -8.14 1.70 3.87
C ARG A 44 -9.58 1.20 3.96
N GLU A 45 -10.35 1.26 2.86
CA GLU A 45 -11.72 0.71 2.79
C GLU A 45 -11.72 -0.80 3.00
N ASP A 46 -10.80 -1.53 2.36
CA ASP A 46 -10.65 -2.97 2.53
C ASP A 46 -10.21 -3.34 3.95
N MET A 47 -9.34 -2.57 4.60
CA MET A 47 -9.02 -2.72 6.02
C MET A 47 -10.29 -2.61 6.89
N GLY A 48 -11.09 -1.56 6.68
CA GLY A 48 -12.31 -1.31 7.42
C GLY A 48 -13.33 -2.44 7.23
N LYS A 49 -13.49 -2.91 5.99
CA LYS A 49 -14.35 -4.03 5.65
C LYS A 49 -13.89 -5.32 6.33
N LYS A 50 -12.60 -5.64 6.26
CA LYS A 50 -12.01 -6.83 6.90
C LYS A 50 -12.24 -6.84 8.41
N ALA A 51 -11.97 -5.73 9.11
CA ALA A 51 -12.19 -5.63 10.55
C ALA A 51 -13.66 -5.83 10.92
N LYS A 52 -14.58 -5.24 10.17
CA LYS A 52 -16.02 -5.41 10.34
C LYS A 52 -16.47 -6.87 10.15
N ASP A 53 -15.98 -7.51 9.07
CA ASP A 53 -16.33 -8.90 8.75
C ASP A 53 -15.77 -9.90 9.79
N MET A 54 -14.60 -9.59 10.39
CA MET A 54 -14.02 -10.40 11.47
C MET A 54 -14.80 -10.28 12.79
N GLY A 55 -15.35 -9.11 13.08
CA GLY A 55 -15.88 -8.77 14.40
C GLY A 55 -14.81 -8.71 15.49
N GLY A 56 -15.07 -8.02 16.58
CA GLY A 56 -14.14 -7.90 17.72
C GLY A 56 -12.85 -7.11 17.41
N VAL A 57 -12.88 -6.25 16.39
CA VAL A 57 -11.75 -5.37 15.99
C VAL A 57 -12.27 -3.96 15.79
N ASP A 58 -11.75 -3.01 16.55
CA ASP A 58 -12.01 -1.57 16.44
C ASP A 58 -10.82 -0.86 15.81
N LEU A 59 -11.03 -0.22 14.64
CA LEU A 59 -9.99 0.50 13.92
C LEU A 59 -10.07 2.00 14.16
N GLN A 60 -8.98 2.58 14.65
CA GLN A 60 -8.83 4.02 14.75
C GLN A 60 -7.89 4.52 13.64
N PHE A 61 -8.45 5.05 12.55
CA PHE A 61 -7.68 5.66 11.47
C PHE A 61 -7.28 7.10 11.82
N VAL A 62 -6.04 7.47 11.49
CA VAL A 62 -5.53 8.84 11.54
C VAL A 62 -4.85 9.20 10.24
N ASP A 63 -5.01 10.47 9.84
CA ASP A 63 -4.52 11.03 8.57
C ASP A 63 -3.28 11.88 8.78
N GLY A 64 -2.13 11.40 8.32
CA GLY A 64 -0.84 12.11 8.37
C GLY A 64 -0.83 13.38 7.50
N ARG A 65 -1.72 13.48 6.50
CA ARG A 65 -1.77 14.56 5.51
C ARG A 65 -0.43 14.84 4.85
N ASN A 66 0.28 13.76 4.59
CA ASN A 66 1.62 13.78 4.01
C ASN A 66 2.65 14.64 4.81
N ASP A 67 2.42 14.78 6.13
CA ASP A 67 3.33 15.45 7.06
C ASP A 67 3.92 14.42 8.03
N VAL A 68 5.24 14.24 7.94
CA VAL A 68 5.96 13.25 8.74
C VAL A 68 5.91 13.55 10.25
N ASN A 69 5.95 14.83 10.64
CA ASN A 69 5.90 15.20 12.06
C ASN A 69 4.51 14.94 12.62
N LYS A 70 3.47 15.33 11.89
CA LYS A 70 2.08 15.04 12.24
C LYS A 70 1.84 13.54 12.40
N GLN A 71 2.35 12.71 11.46
CA GLN A 71 2.20 11.26 11.58
C GLN A 71 2.92 10.71 12.81
N LEU A 72 4.13 11.22 13.14
CA LEU A 72 4.84 10.82 14.34
C LEU A 72 4.07 11.18 15.62
N ASP A 73 3.49 12.39 15.69
CA ASP A 73 2.67 12.82 16.82
C ASP A 73 1.42 11.93 16.95
N GLN A 74 0.77 11.61 15.85
CA GLN A 74 -0.40 10.71 15.82
C GLN A 74 -0.04 9.29 16.27
N VAL A 75 1.11 8.75 15.89
CA VAL A 75 1.60 7.46 16.38
C VAL A 75 1.81 7.51 17.89
N GLN A 76 2.40 8.60 18.43
CA GLN A 76 2.57 8.77 19.88
C GLN A 76 1.21 8.86 20.59
N GLU A 77 0.23 9.54 20.00
CA GLU A 77 -1.13 9.62 20.54
C GLU A 77 -1.80 8.24 20.59
N LEU A 78 -1.69 7.44 19.53
CA LEU A 78 -2.21 6.07 19.50
C LEU A 78 -1.54 5.17 20.54
N ILE A 79 -0.22 5.31 20.72
CA ILE A 79 0.53 4.65 21.80
C ILE A 79 0.01 5.08 23.17
N GLY A 80 -0.21 6.36 23.39
CA GLY A 80 -0.77 6.91 24.63
C GLY A 80 -2.19 6.40 24.94
N LYS A 81 -2.99 6.12 23.90
CA LYS A 81 -4.32 5.48 24.00
C LYS A 81 -4.24 3.97 24.28
N LYS A 82 -3.05 3.39 24.31
CA LYS A 82 -2.81 1.97 24.59
C LYS A 82 -3.56 1.06 23.62
N VAL A 83 -3.44 1.34 22.31
CA VAL A 83 -3.96 0.43 21.29
C VAL A 83 -3.26 -0.93 21.37
N ASP A 84 -3.93 -2.01 20.99
CA ASP A 84 -3.41 -3.37 21.07
C ASP A 84 -2.40 -3.69 19.94
N ALA A 85 -2.48 -2.95 18.83
CA ALA A 85 -1.51 -2.98 17.74
C ALA A 85 -1.52 -1.66 16.95
N LEU A 86 -0.43 -1.41 16.23
CA LEU A 86 -0.31 -0.31 15.25
C LEU A 86 -0.18 -0.87 13.84
N ILE A 87 -0.87 -0.23 12.89
CA ILE A 87 -0.61 -0.37 11.46
C ILE A 87 -0.16 1.01 10.95
N VAL A 88 0.95 1.06 10.21
CA VAL A 88 1.49 2.33 9.70
C VAL A 88 1.79 2.22 8.21
N ASN A 89 1.18 3.10 7.42
CA ASN A 89 1.64 3.43 6.08
C ASN A 89 2.48 4.71 6.19
N PRO A 90 3.82 4.64 6.16
CA PRO A 90 4.65 5.78 6.50
C PRO A 90 4.60 6.89 5.43
N VAL A 91 4.58 8.15 5.88
CA VAL A 91 4.75 9.34 5.03
C VAL A 91 6.15 9.33 4.43
N ASP A 92 7.15 9.15 5.28
CA ASP A 92 8.57 9.07 4.92
C ASP A 92 9.16 7.76 5.44
N THR A 93 9.74 6.96 4.54
CA THR A 93 10.33 5.67 4.93
C THR A 93 11.56 5.83 5.82
N ALA A 94 12.25 6.98 5.79
CA ALA A 94 13.33 7.28 6.73
C ALA A 94 12.84 7.50 8.18
N ALA A 95 11.56 7.86 8.38
CA ALA A 95 10.99 8.03 9.71
C ALA A 95 10.66 6.71 10.42
N THR A 96 10.66 5.59 9.70
CA THR A 96 10.25 4.27 10.23
C THR A 96 11.08 3.81 11.44
N ALA A 97 12.37 4.16 11.50
CA ALA A 97 13.21 3.83 12.66
C ALA A 97 12.69 4.46 13.96
N ARG A 98 12.19 5.73 13.92
CA ARG A 98 11.59 6.42 15.07
C ARG A 98 10.26 5.77 15.47
N ILE A 99 9.41 5.44 14.50
CA ILE A 99 8.12 4.78 14.71
C ILE A 99 8.35 3.41 15.37
N THR A 100 9.25 2.59 14.78
CA THR A 100 9.62 1.27 15.31
C THR A 100 10.10 1.37 16.76
N LYS A 101 11.03 2.29 17.04
CA LYS A 101 11.56 2.50 18.41
C LYS A 101 10.45 2.85 19.40
N ALA A 102 9.52 3.72 19.01
CA ALA A 102 8.42 4.14 19.88
C ALA A 102 7.46 2.99 20.19
N ALA A 103 7.06 2.20 19.16
CA ALA A 103 6.18 1.05 19.32
C ALA A 103 6.80 -0.03 20.21
N ILE A 104 8.08 -0.38 19.97
CA ILE A 104 8.82 -1.37 20.79
C ILE A 104 8.93 -0.91 22.24
N ALA A 105 9.29 0.35 22.49
CA ALA A 105 9.41 0.90 23.85
C ALA A 105 8.08 0.85 24.61
N ALA A 106 6.96 0.97 23.92
CA ALA A 106 5.62 0.84 24.48
C ALA A 106 5.12 -0.60 24.58
N GLY A 107 5.84 -1.58 24.04
CA GLY A 107 5.41 -2.99 23.97
C GLY A 107 4.22 -3.24 23.02
N ILE A 108 3.96 -2.32 22.07
CA ILE A 108 2.86 -2.40 21.11
C ILE A 108 3.38 -3.00 19.80
N PRO A 109 2.79 -4.09 19.31
CA PRO A 109 3.15 -4.66 18.02
C PRO A 109 2.85 -3.69 16.87
N LEU A 110 3.68 -3.75 15.82
CA LEU A 110 3.64 -2.82 14.69
C LEU A 110 3.63 -3.57 13.35
N VAL A 111 2.74 -3.17 12.47
CA VAL A 111 2.69 -3.65 11.08
C VAL A 111 2.89 -2.47 10.15
N TYR A 112 3.93 -2.51 9.32
CA TYR A 112 4.05 -1.60 8.18
C TYR A 112 3.23 -2.11 7.01
N VAL A 113 2.51 -1.23 6.33
CA VAL A 113 1.69 -1.59 5.17
C VAL A 113 2.05 -0.74 3.96
N ASN A 114 2.08 -1.34 2.77
CA ASN A 114 2.38 -0.73 1.48
C ASN A 114 3.82 -0.20 1.38
N ARG A 115 4.23 0.70 2.26
CA ARG A 115 5.60 1.22 2.41
C ARG A 115 6.25 0.58 3.65
N ARG A 116 7.56 0.38 3.63
CA ARG A 116 8.28 -0.38 4.66
C ARG A 116 9.58 0.33 5.10
N PRO A 117 10.18 -0.08 6.20
CA PRO A 117 11.56 0.29 6.51
C PRO A 117 12.52 -0.11 5.39
N ASP A 118 13.57 0.67 5.18
CA ASP A 118 14.63 0.34 4.22
C ASP A 118 15.44 -0.88 4.69
N ASP A 119 15.61 -1.06 6.01
CA ASP A 119 16.23 -2.26 6.56
C ASP A 119 15.25 -3.46 6.44
N PRO A 120 15.61 -4.51 5.71
CA PRO A 120 14.77 -5.69 5.55
C PRO A 120 14.63 -6.51 6.83
N LYS A 121 15.52 -6.32 7.82
CA LYS A 121 15.50 -7.05 9.10
C LYS A 121 14.59 -6.35 10.09
N LEU A 122 13.39 -6.87 10.24
CA LEU A 122 12.41 -6.37 11.19
C LEU A 122 12.67 -6.92 12.60
N PRO A 123 12.58 -6.10 13.66
CA PRO A 123 12.67 -6.56 15.04
C PRO A 123 11.50 -7.46 15.44
N ALA A 124 11.63 -8.16 16.57
CA ALA A 124 10.51 -8.91 17.15
C ALA A 124 9.31 -8.00 17.42
N GLY A 125 8.09 -8.48 17.11
CA GLY A 125 6.85 -7.69 17.24
C GLY A 125 6.62 -6.69 16.12
N VAL A 126 7.48 -6.63 15.12
CA VAL A 126 7.31 -5.79 13.93
C VAL A 126 7.15 -6.66 12.69
N ALA A 127 6.18 -6.33 11.84
CA ALA A 127 5.95 -6.99 10.57
C ALA A 127 5.75 -5.98 9.44
N SER A 128 5.77 -6.45 8.19
CA SER A 128 5.39 -5.66 7.03
C SER A 128 4.50 -6.46 6.09
N VAL A 129 3.52 -5.79 5.48
CA VAL A 129 2.66 -6.32 4.42
C VAL A 129 2.78 -5.38 3.23
N THR A 130 3.58 -5.78 2.25
CA THR A 130 4.01 -4.91 1.14
C THR A 130 4.11 -5.72 -0.16
N SER A 131 4.53 -5.08 -1.23
CA SER A 131 4.87 -5.74 -2.49
C SER A 131 6.35 -5.51 -2.84
N ASP A 132 6.90 -6.27 -3.79
CA ASP A 132 8.26 -6.00 -4.33
C ASP A 132 8.18 -4.90 -5.38
N ASP A 133 8.36 -3.65 -4.98
CA ASP A 133 8.26 -2.49 -5.86
C ASP A 133 9.25 -2.52 -7.05
N LYS A 134 10.41 -3.18 -6.91
CA LYS A 134 11.31 -3.40 -8.04
C LYS A 134 10.69 -4.28 -9.12
N GLU A 135 9.92 -5.30 -8.70
CA GLU A 135 9.20 -6.16 -9.64
C GLU A 135 8.18 -5.37 -10.46
N ALA A 136 7.47 -4.41 -9.84
CA ALA A 136 6.54 -3.54 -10.58
C ALA A 136 7.25 -2.77 -11.70
N GLY A 137 8.40 -2.14 -11.38
CA GLY A 137 9.21 -1.44 -12.38
C GLY A 137 9.73 -2.37 -13.48
N ARG A 138 10.16 -3.59 -13.13
CA ARG A 138 10.59 -4.60 -14.11
C ARG A 138 9.44 -5.00 -15.03
N LEU A 139 8.28 -5.32 -14.50
CA LEU A 139 7.11 -5.73 -15.29
C LEU A 139 6.68 -4.65 -16.28
N GLN A 140 6.60 -3.38 -15.85
CA GLN A 140 6.30 -2.25 -16.74
C GLN A 140 7.30 -2.16 -17.87
N MET A 141 8.59 -2.10 -17.53
CA MET A 141 9.62 -1.79 -18.50
C MET A 141 9.91 -2.95 -19.46
N GLU A 142 9.80 -4.19 -19.01
CA GLU A 142 9.91 -5.37 -19.89
C GLU A 142 8.81 -5.40 -20.93
N TYR A 143 7.58 -5.02 -20.58
CA TYR A 143 6.48 -4.92 -21.52
C TYR A 143 6.71 -3.78 -22.51
N LEU A 144 7.07 -2.58 -22.03
CA LEU A 144 7.33 -1.44 -22.90
C LEU A 144 8.53 -1.66 -23.83
N ALA A 145 9.62 -2.25 -23.33
CA ALA A 145 10.80 -2.52 -24.14
C ALA A 145 10.51 -3.40 -25.35
N LYS A 146 9.64 -4.42 -25.15
CA LYS A 146 9.15 -5.27 -26.26
C LYS A 146 8.29 -4.48 -27.25
N LYS A 147 7.41 -3.60 -26.76
CA LYS A 147 6.55 -2.77 -27.62
C LYS A 147 7.34 -1.69 -28.40
N LEU A 148 8.48 -1.27 -27.87
CA LEU A 148 9.41 -0.31 -28.47
C LEU A 148 10.46 -0.99 -29.39
N ASP A 149 10.38 -2.31 -29.60
CA ASP A 149 11.39 -3.07 -30.33
C ASP A 149 12.83 -2.83 -29.83
N GLY A 150 12.94 -2.63 -28.51
CA GLY A 150 14.21 -2.46 -27.80
C GLY A 150 14.92 -1.12 -28.00
N LYS A 151 14.29 -0.11 -28.60
CA LYS A 151 14.89 1.20 -28.88
C LYS A 151 13.91 2.36 -28.67
N GLY A 152 14.45 3.55 -28.39
CA GLY A 152 13.64 4.76 -28.25
C GLY A 152 14.04 5.61 -27.05
N THR A 153 13.20 6.58 -26.75
CA THR A 153 13.40 7.51 -25.64
C THR A 153 12.21 7.44 -24.69
N ILE A 154 12.47 7.37 -23.40
CA ILE A 154 11.43 7.36 -22.38
C ILE A 154 11.60 8.52 -21.40
N VAL A 155 10.49 8.89 -20.76
CA VAL A 155 10.47 9.80 -19.61
C VAL A 155 9.86 9.08 -18.43
N ILE A 156 10.24 9.42 -17.20
CA ILE A 156 9.77 8.75 -15.98
C ILE A 156 9.07 9.77 -15.09
N LEU A 157 7.82 9.45 -14.71
CA LEU A 157 7.07 10.16 -13.68
C LEU A 157 7.28 9.46 -12.34
N LEU A 158 7.96 10.15 -11.43
CA LEU A 158 8.32 9.65 -10.12
C LEU A 158 7.22 9.92 -9.09
N GLY A 159 6.97 8.97 -8.19
CA GLY A 159 6.24 9.24 -6.97
C GLY A 159 7.00 10.19 -6.03
N GLU A 160 6.61 10.25 -4.77
CA GLU A 160 7.34 11.03 -3.76
C GLU A 160 8.72 10.44 -3.49
N LEU A 161 9.76 11.27 -3.52
CA LEU A 161 11.16 10.83 -3.35
C LEU A 161 11.46 10.31 -1.93
N SER A 162 10.65 10.68 -0.94
CA SER A 162 10.72 10.18 0.44
C SER A 162 10.30 8.71 0.59
N ASN A 163 9.70 8.12 -0.46
CA ASN A 163 9.16 6.78 -0.43
C ASN A 163 10.09 5.74 -1.07
N ASN A 164 10.26 4.60 -0.41
CA ASN A 164 10.98 3.48 -0.98
C ASN A 164 10.31 2.94 -2.26
N SER A 165 8.97 2.97 -2.36
CA SER A 165 8.24 2.54 -3.56
C SER A 165 8.67 3.31 -4.81
N THR A 166 8.88 4.63 -4.71
CA THR A 166 9.39 5.46 -5.82
C THR A 166 10.77 5.00 -6.27
N ARG A 167 11.68 4.83 -5.30
CA ARG A 167 13.07 4.42 -5.60
C ARG A 167 13.11 3.03 -6.20
N ASP A 168 12.41 2.09 -5.59
CA ASP A 168 12.44 0.68 -5.98
C ASP A 168 11.76 0.46 -7.35
N ARG A 169 10.58 1.06 -7.63
CA ARG A 169 9.95 1.00 -8.96
C ARG A 169 10.86 1.59 -10.04
N THR A 170 11.47 2.73 -9.79
CA THR A 170 12.40 3.38 -10.72
C THR A 170 13.67 2.55 -10.94
N GLU A 171 14.21 1.95 -9.88
CA GLU A 171 15.36 1.04 -10.01
C GLU A 171 14.99 -0.20 -10.84
N GLY A 172 13.81 -0.79 -10.64
CA GLY A 172 13.31 -1.91 -11.44
C GLY A 172 13.26 -1.57 -12.94
N VAL A 173 12.80 -0.36 -13.29
CA VAL A 173 12.85 0.17 -14.67
C VAL A 173 14.30 0.21 -15.17
N LYS A 174 15.20 0.80 -14.40
CA LYS A 174 16.62 0.94 -14.77
C LYS A 174 17.34 -0.41 -14.88
N GLU A 175 16.97 -1.40 -14.07
CA GLU A 175 17.50 -2.77 -14.21
C GLU A 175 17.17 -3.39 -15.56
N VAL A 176 15.93 -3.21 -16.04
CA VAL A 176 15.51 -3.72 -17.37
C VAL A 176 16.25 -2.99 -18.49
N LEU A 177 16.40 -1.67 -18.38
CA LEU A 177 17.11 -0.88 -19.39
C LEU A 177 18.57 -1.31 -19.63
N LYS A 178 19.23 -1.94 -18.65
CA LYS A 178 20.55 -2.55 -18.84
C LYS A 178 20.56 -3.62 -19.94
N LYS A 179 19.41 -4.26 -20.20
CA LYS A 179 19.24 -5.25 -21.28
C LYS A 179 18.86 -4.62 -22.63
N TYR A 180 18.45 -3.35 -22.63
CA TYR A 180 17.99 -2.60 -23.79
C TYR A 180 18.74 -1.28 -23.93
N PRO A 181 20.03 -1.30 -24.29
CA PRO A 181 20.90 -0.12 -24.24
C PRO A 181 20.49 0.98 -25.25
N ASP A 182 19.64 0.67 -26.22
CA ASP A 182 19.13 1.64 -27.20
C ASP A 182 17.85 2.35 -26.75
N ILE A 183 17.32 2.01 -25.56
CA ILE A 183 16.28 2.79 -24.88
C ILE A 183 16.96 3.75 -23.92
N LYS A 184 16.72 5.06 -24.09
CA LYS A 184 17.34 6.13 -23.29
C LYS A 184 16.31 6.83 -22.42
N ILE A 185 16.70 7.17 -21.20
CA ILE A 185 15.90 8.04 -20.33
C ILE A 185 16.25 9.49 -20.69
N ALA A 186 15.26 10.27 -21.14
CA ALA A 186 15.43 11.69 -21.41
C ALA A 186 15.27 12.54 -20.15
N GLU A 187 14.26 12.22 -19.34
CA GLU A 187 13.92 13.00 -18.15
C GLU A 187 13.28 12.11 -17.08
N GLU A 188 13.51 12.48 -15.81
CA GLU A 188 12.85 11.92 -14.64
C GLU A 188 12.35 13.10 -13.80
N GLN A 189 11.05 13.12 -13.44
CA GLN A 189 10.50 14.22 -12.67
C GLN A 189 9.46 13.73 -11.64
N GLU A 190 9.54 14.32 -10.45
CA GLU A 190 8.61 14.00 -9.35
C GLU A 190 7.22 14.60 -9.63
N GLY A 191 6.23 13.71 -9.73
CA GLY A 191 4.81 14.04 -9.82
C GLY A 191 4.03 13.70 -8.54
N ALA A 192 4.73 13.22 -7.50
CA ALA A 192 4.21 13.00 -6.15
C ALA A 192 2.85 12.28 -6.13
N TRP A 193 2.72 11.22 -6.94
CA TRP A 193 1.54 10.34 -7.09
C TRP A 193 0.31 11.01 -7.72
N GLY A 194 0.35 12.33 -8.02
CA GLY A 194 -0.83 13.12 -8.38
C GLY A 194 -1.13 13.14 -9.89
N ARG A 195 -2.41 12.89 -10.28
CA ARG A 195 -2.88 12.95 -11.67
C ARG A 195 -2.61 14.30 -12.32
N GLN A 196 -2.97 15.39 -11.64
CA GLN A 196 -2.74 16.75 -12.15
C GLN A 196 -1.24 17.03 -12.34
N LYS A 197 -0.40 16.60 -11.41
CA LYS A 197 1.05 16.75 -11.52
C LYS A 197 1.62 15.97 -12.71
N GLY A 198 1.16 14.72 -12.92
CA GLY A 198 1.55 13.94 -14.10
C GLY A 198 1.17 14.64 -15.41
N MET A 199 -0.02 15.24 -15.46
CA MET A 199 -0.46 16.05 -16.63
C MET A 199 0.41 17.28 -16.83
N ASP A 200 0.65 18.06 -15.79
CA ASP A 200 1.43 19.32 -15.87
C ASP A 200 2.87 19.05 -16.30
N ILE A 201 3.52 18.03 -15.72
CA ILE A 201 4.89 17.64 -16.09
C ILE A 201 4.96 17.21 -17.54
N THR A 202 4.02 16.38 -17.99
CA THR A 202 3.99 15.89 -19.38
C THR A 202 3.75 17.05 -20.36
N ASN A 203 2.85 17.97 -20.04
CA ASN A 203 2.64 19.20 -20.84
C ASN A 203 3.91 20.04 -20.93
N ASN A 204 4.66 20.18 -19.83
CA ASN A 204 5.92 20.91 -19.82
C ASN A 204 6.96 20.25 -20.74
N TRP A 205 7.11 18.92 -20.70
CA TRP A 205 8.02 18.21 -21.60
C TRP A 205 7.65 18.40 -23.08
N LEU A 206 6.35 18.32 -23.41
CA LEU A 206 5.85 18.53 -24.77
C LEU A 206 6.09 19.98 -25.24
N THR A 207 5.83 20.96 -24.38
CA THR A 207 6.05 22.38 -24.69
C THR A 207 7.53 22.71 -24.89
N GLN A 208 8.42 22.03 -24.20
CA GLN A 208 9.88 22.13 -24.38
C GLN A 208 10.38 21.40 -25.65
N GLY A 209 9.48 20.80 -26.43
CA GLY A 209 9.84 20.06 -27.63
C GLY A 209 10.56 18.74 -27.35
N ARG A 210 10.40 18.17 -26.15
CA ARG A 210 10.96 16.85 -25.84
C ARG A 210 10.29 15.78 -26.71
N ASP A 211 11.09 14.97 -27.36
CA ASP A 211 10.61 13.81 -28.11
C ASP A 211 10.86 12.54 -27.29
N PHE A 212 9.78 11.79 -27.03
CA PHE A 212 9.82 10.54 -26.28
C PHE A 212 8.78 9.55 -26.80
N SER A 213 9.15 8.29 -26.79
CA SER A 213 8.33 7.16 -27.28
C SER A 213 7.46 6.56 -26.18
N ALA A 214 7.81 6.78 -24.91
CA ALA A 214 7.01 6.28 -23.80
C ALA A 214 7.12 7.13 -22.53
N VAL A 215 6.05 7.10 -21.73
CA VAL A 215 5.98 7.59 -20.35
C VAL A 215 5.91 6.39 -19.43
N VAL A 216 6.87 6.24 -18.53
CA VAL A 216 6.89 5.23 -17.47
C VAL A 216 6.51 5.92 -16.17
N SER A 217 5.37 5.59 -15.61
CA SER A 217 4.89 6.24 -14.39
C SER A 217 4.96 5.29 -13.19
N ASN A 218 5.37 5.82 -12.04
CA ASN A 218 5.39 5.03 -10.81
C ASN A 218 3.98 4.67 -10.29
N ASN A 219 2.90 5.34 -10.78
CA ASN A 219 1.52 4.93 -10.51
C ASN A 219 0.55 5.25 -11.66
N ASP A 220 -0.68 4.77 -11.57
CA ASP A 220 -1.73 4.98 -12.58
C ASP A 220 -2.22 6.43 -12.62
N GLU A 221 -2.33 7.11 -11.48
CA GLU A 221 -2.84 8.48 -11.43
C GLU A 221 -1.97 9.43 -12.28
N MET A 222 -0.68 9.39 -12.08
CA MET A 222 0.25 10.19 -12.89
C MET A 222 0.24 9.74 -14.36
N ALA A 223 0.15 8.43 -14.63
CA ALA A 223 0.07 7.87 -15.98
C ALA A 223 -1.17 8.38 -16.73
N ILE A 224 -2.34 8.38 -16.07
CA ILE A 224 -3.59 8.91 -16.62
C ILE A 224 -3.43 10.42 -16.90
N GLY A 225 -2.80 11.17 -15.99
CA GLY A 225 -2.46 12.57 -16.20
C GLY A 225 -1.62 12.78 -17.46
N ALA A 226 -0.58 11.97 -17.64
CA ALA A 226 0.27 12.00 -18.84
C ALA A 226 -0.53 11.69 -20.12
N ALA A 227 -1.38 10.68 -20.09
CA ALA A 227 -2.22 10.33 -21.24
C ALA A 227 -3.20 11.48 -21.61
N MET A 228 -3.71 12.20 -20.61
CA MET A 228 -4.54 13.40 -20.83
C MET A 228 -3.75 14.52 -21.51
N ALA A 229 -2.52 14.80 -21.06
CA ALA A 229 -1.62 15.78 -21.66
C ALA A 229 -1.29 15.45 -23.12
N LEU A 230 -0.94 14.18 -23.40
CA LEU A 230 -0.67 13.71 -24.76
C LEU A 230 -1.87 13.90 -25.67
N LYS A 231 -3.08 13.57 -25.21
CA LYS A 231 -4.31 13.78 -25.96
C LYS A 231 -4.57 15.27 -26.25
N GLN A 232 -4.37 16.15 -25.26
CA GLN A 232 -4.52 17.59 -25.44
C GLN A 232 -3.52 18.17 -26.46
N ALA A 233 -2.30 17.60 -26.51
CA ALA A 233 -1.30 17.95 -27.50
C ALA A 233 -1.53 17.35 -28.91
N GLY A 234 -2.69 16.70 -29.12
CA GLY A 234 -3.05 16.11 -30.42
C GLY A 234 -2.34 14.80 -30.76
N LYS A 235 -1.63 14.17 -29.82
CA LYS A 235 -1.04 12.85 -30.02
C LYS A 235 -2.15 11.81 -30.12
N LYS A 236 -2.04 10.93 -31.11
CA LYS A 236 -2.96 9.80 -31.24
C LYS A 236 -2.62 8.72 -30.22
N GLN A 237 -3.62 7.93 -29.90
CA GLN A 237 -3.42 6.75 -29.06
C GLN A 237 -2.39 5.81 -29.69
N GLY A 238 -1.36 5.45 -28.93
CA GLY A 238 -0.27 4.60 -29.39
C GLY A 238 0.95 5.35 -29.98
N ASP A 239 0.83 6.66 -30.29
CA ASP A 239 2.00 7.47 -30.70
C ASP A 239 3.06 7.53 -29.60
N VAL A 240 2.62 7.58 -28.34
CA VAL A 240 3.46 7.49 -27.15
C VAL A 240 2.85 6.43 -26.23
N LEU A 241 3.64 5.44 -25.84
CA LEU A 241 3.22 4.40 -24.92
C LEU A 241 3.17 4.95 -23.48
N VAL A 242 2.19 4.53 -22.69
CA VAL A 242 2.07 4.99 -21.30
C VAL A 242 1.90 3.78 -20.39
N ALA A 243 2.75 3.68 -19.37
CA ALA A 243 2.68 2.61 -18.38
C ALA A 243 2.40 3.16 -16.98
N GLY A 244 1.56 2.46 -16.23
CA GLY A 244 1.21 2.76 -14.83
C GLY A 244 1.47 1.60 -13.87
N VAL A 245 1.15 1.81 -12.62
CA VAL A 245 1.11 0.82 -11.53
C VAL A 245 -0.09 1.17 -10.67
N ASP A 246 -0.75 0.25 -10.11
CA ASP A 246 -1.79 0.14 -9.09
C ASP A 246 -2.91 -0.77 -9.56
N GLY A 247 -3.40 -0.58 -10.81
CA GLY A 247 -4.58 -1.29 -11.30
C GLY A 247 -5.86 -0.85 -10.57
N THR A 248 -5.96 0.44 -10.21
CA THR A 248 -7.19 1.03 -9.68
C THR A 248 -8.31 0.96 -10.72
N PRO A 249 -9.60 1.10 -10.35
CA PRO A 249 -10.70 1.11 -11.32
C PRO A 249 -10.49 2.10 -12.49
N ASP A 250 -9.91 3.28 -12.21
CA ASP A 250 -9.56 4.25 -13.26
C ASP A 250 -8.39 3.74 -14.12
N GLY A 251 -7.37 3.13 -13.51
CA GLY A 251 -6.25 2.51 -14.21
C GLY A 251 -6.71 1.38 -15.12
N LEU A 252 -7.53 0.46 -14.61
CA LEU A 252 -8.14 -0.62 -15.42
C LEU A 252 -8.95 -0.06 -16.59
N SER A 253 -9.81 0.94 -16.33
CA SER A 253 -10.58 1.62 -17.37
C SER A 253 -9.67 2.29 -18.42
N ALA A 254 -8.57 2.90 -18.00
CA ALA A 254 -7.61 3.54 -18.90
C ALA A 254 -6.88 2.51 -19.78
N VAL A 255 -6.53 1.33 -19.27
CA VAL A 255 -5.98 0.22 -20.08
C VAL A 255 -7.04 -0.30 -21.06
N GLN A 256 -8.28 -0.54 -20.60
CA GLN A 256 -9.37 -1.00 -21.50
C GLN A 256 -9.64 -0.04 -22.65
N LYS A 257 -9.55 1.29 -22.39
CA LYS A 257 -9.74 2.33 -23.40
C LYS A 257 -8.48 2.59 -24.22
N GLY A 258 -7.37 1.91 -23.95
CA GLY A 258 -6.07 2.07 -24.56
C GLY A 258 -5.40 3.42 -24.29
N GLN A 259 -5.84 4.16 -23.27
CA GLN A 259 -5.18 5.38 -22.79
C GLN A 259 -3.86 5.04 -22.10
N LEU A 260 -3.82 3.93 -21.36
CA LEU A 260 -2.61 3.28 -20.88
C LEU A 260 -2.32 2.05 -21.75
N THR A 261 -1.06 1.88 -22.12
CA THR A 261 -0.57 0.70 -22.84
C THR A 261 -0.54 -0.53 -21.94
N VAL A 262 -0.22 -0.31 -20.67
CA VAL A 262 -0.02 -1.35 -19.66
C VAL A 262 -0.12 -0.73 -18.26
N SER A 263 -0.56 -1.51 -17.30
CA SER A 263 -0.41 -1.19 -15.88
C SER A 263 0.10 -2.42 -15.11
N VAL A 264 0.40 -2.26 -13.84
CA VAL A 264 0.80 -3.36 -12.95
C VAL A 264 -0.15 -3.35 -11.76
N PHE A 265 -0.90 -4.44 -11.59
CA PHE A 265 -1.84 -4.59 -10.49
C PHE A 265 -1.10 -4.69 -9.16
N GLN A 266 -1.37 -3.77 -8.26
CA GLN A 266 -1.03 -3.78 -6.86
C GLN A 266 -2.28 -4.13 -6.06
N ASP A 267 -2.26 -5.24 -5.33
CA ASP A 267 -3.45 -5.75 -4.64
C ASP A 267 -3.70 -4.98 -3.33
N ALA A 268 -4.48 -3.88 -3.41
CA ALA A 268 -4.86 -3.04 -2.27
C ALA A 268 -5.60 -3.85 -1.20
N LYS A 269 -6.50 -4.75 -1.64
CA LYS A 269 -7.23 -5.64 -0.76
C LYS A 269 -6.30 -6.61 -0.03
N GLY A 270 -5.40 -7.28 -0.77
CA GLY A 270 -4.43 -8.20 -0.16
C GLY A 270 -3.52 -7.51 0.84
N GLN A 271 -3.05 -6.29 0.55
CA GLN A 271 -2.26 -5.50 1.50
C GLN A 271 -3.09 -5.05 2.70
N GLY A 272 -4.29 -4.51 2.48
CA GLY A 272 -5.17 -4.04 3.55
C GLY A 272 -5.60 -5.16 4.49
N GLU A 273 -6.21 -6.21 3.96
CA GLU A 273 -6.67 -7.37 4.75
C GLU A 273 -5.50 -8.09 5.44
N GLY A 274 -4.38 -8.28 4.73
CA GLY A 274 -3.19 -8.92 5.29
C GLY A 274 -2.59 -8.14 6.46
N SER A 275 -2.65 -6.79 6.41
CA SER A 275 -2.16 -5.94 7.52
C SER A 275 -3.04 -6.07 8.77
N ILE A 276 -4.37 -6.19 8.61
CA ILE A 276 -5.30 -6.45 9.72
C ILE A 276 -5.04 -7.83 10.32
N ASP A 277 -4.93 -8.87 9.48
CA ASP A 277 -4.65 -10.23 9.94
C ASP A 277 -3.32 -10.31 10.72
N ALA A 278 -2.27 -9.65 10.23
CA ALA A 278 -0.99 -9.59 10.91
C ALA A 278 -1.06 -8.84 12.25
N ALA A 279 -1.74 -7.68 12.29
CA ALA A 279 -1.89 -6.89 13.50
C ALA A 279 -2.69 -7.64 14.58
N VAL A 280 -3.78 -8.30 14.21
CA VAL A 280 -4.62 -9.12 15.12
C VAL A 280 -3.81 -10.28 15.70
N LYS A 281 -3.06 -11.01 14.87
CA LYS A 281 -2.19 -12.10 15.35
C LYS A 281 -1.13 -11.60 16.33
N LEU A 282 -0.45 -10.53 16.00
CA LEU A 282 0.58 -9.95 16.87
C LEU A 282 -0.02 -9.45 18.19
N ALA A 283 -1.20 -8.78 18.17
CA ALA A 283 -1.91 -8.34 19.37
C ALA A 283 -2.28 -9.53 20.29
N LYS A 284 -2.67 -10.65 19.69
CA LYS A 284 -2.96 -11.92 20.40
C LYS A 284 -1.70 -12.70 20.79
N LYS A 285 -0.51 -12.20 20.50
CA LYS A 285 0.78 -12.88 20.70
C LYS A 285 0.89 -14.20 19.94
N GLU A 286 0.22 -14.31 18.81
CA GLU A 286 0.30 -15.42 17.88
C GLU A 286 1.48 -15.23 16.91
N ALA A 287 2.12 -16.32 16.51
CA ALA A 287 3.23 -16.27 15.58
C ALA A 287 2.75 -15.95 14.16
N LEU A 288 3.50 -15.10 13.45
CA LEU A 288 3.36 -14.94 12.01
C LEU A 288 4.22 -15.98 11.29
N PRO A 289 3.75 -16.53 10.15
CA PRO A 289 4.58 -17.41 9.32
C PRO A 289 5.88 -16.75 8.89
N GLN A 290 5.85 -15.45 8.62
CA GLN A 290 6.98 -14.60 8.29
C GLN A 290 6.67 -13.15 8.69
N GLN A 291 7.72 -12.39 9.06
CA GLN A 291 7.55 -10.98 9.41
C GLN A 291 7.32 -10.08 8.18
N ALA A 292 7.96 -10.40 7.05
CA ALA A 292 7.77 -9.72 5.78
C ALA A 292 6.80 -10.52 4.90
N ILE A 293 5.56 -10.05 4.79
CA ILE A 293 4.51 -10.64 3.97
C ILE A 293 4.49 -9.89 2.65
N VAL A 294 4.82 -10.60 1.57
CA VAL A 294 4.89 -10.01 0.23
C VAL A 294 3.65 -10.37 -0.57
N ILE A 295 2.91 -9.35 -1.00
CA ILE A 295 1.75 -9.48 -1.90
C ILE A 295 2.26 -9.28 -3.34
N PRO A 296 2.08 -10.27 -4.24
CA PRO A 296 2.70 -10.21 -5.56
C PRO A 296 2.05 -9.18 -6.46
N PHE A 297 2.85 -8.51 -7.29
CA PHE A 297 2.37 -7.72 -8.42
C PHE A 297 1.94 -8.62 -9.58
N LYS A 298 1.05 -8.11 -10.45
CA LYS A 298 0.61 -8.80 -11.67
C LYS A 298 0.53 -7.82 -12.83
N LEU A 299 1.04 -8.21 -14.00
CA LEU A 299 0.97 -7.36 -15.18
C LEU A 299 -0.48 -7.27 -15.71
N ILE A 300 -0.95 -6.06 -15.98
CA ILE A 300 -2.23 -5.76 -16.61
C ILE A 300 -1.97 -5.29 -18.03
N THR A 301 -2.50 -6.05 -19.00
CA THR A 301 -2.42 -5.72 -20.43
C THR A 301 -3.84 -5.64 -21.02
N PRO A 302 -4.02 -5.08 -22.22
CA PRO A 302 -5.34 -5.06 -22.88
C PRO A 302 -5.98 -6.45 -23.00
N GLU A 303 -5.17 -7.49 -23.10
CA GLU A 303 -5.65 -8.87 -23.28
C GLU A 303 -6.21 -9.48 -21.97
N ASN A 304 -5.69 -9.06 -20.81
CA ASN A 304 -6.08 -9.66 -19.53
C ASN A 304 -6.79 -8.69 -18.56
N VAL A 305 -6.93 -7.41 -18.90
CA VAL A 305 -7.49 -6.38 -18.01
C VAL A 305 -8.87 -6.73 -17.43
N ASN A 306 -9.69 -7.48 -18.18
CA ASN A 306 -11.00 -7.91 -17.74
C ASN A 306 -10.99 -8.97 -16.62
N THR A 307 -9.82 -9.55 -16.31
CA THR A 307 -9.66 -10.51 -15.20
C THR A 307 -9.42 -9.81 -13.85
N PHE A 308 -9.10 -8.53 -13.88
CA PHE A 308 -8.94 -7.68 -12.69
C PHE A 308 -10.25 -6.93 -12.44
N LYS A 309 -10.83 -7.13 -11.24
CA LYS A 309 -12.12 -6.52 -10.85
C LYS A 309 -12.02 -6.03 -9.41
#